data_e21a6837f919790e9fe9a02d19ddb3d2
#
_entry.id   e21a6837f919790e9fe9a02d19ddb3d2
#
_cell.length_a   1.000
_cell.length_b   1.000
_cell.length_c   1.000
_cell.angle_alpha   90.00
_cell.angle_beta   90.00
_cell.angle_gamma   90.00
#
_symmetry.space_group_name_H-M   'P 1'
#
loop_
_entity.id
_entity.type
_entity.pdbx_description
1 polymer ?
#
loop_
_entity_poly.entity_id
_entity_poly.type
_entity_poly.pdbx_seq_one_letter_code
_entity_poly.pdbx_strand_id
1 'polypeptide(L)'
;MREQLTEVARIAHNPQPAAFDNTIVALERAGQLLQRVDAAFGRLNACNTNPRMQEIDTEMAPKLTAQQDAIHLDPALWARVDALYEKRAGLHLDPESLQLLTRYHTEFVRAGARLTAAEQTRLRALNTEISSLTTRFKHNVLKATADGAVAVDDLKDLDGLSEGQIGAAAQAAAARGLTGKWLITLQNTTNQPLLAQLTNRALRERIYRASIGRASGGATDNTAVIAQLVKLRAERAALLGYASHAAYQLEDESASNPAAVRDMISQVAPAALARARAEAADIQKLIDTQARVSGTPSFTLQPWDWSFYAQQVRKARYDFDQARVAPYFELDHVLQDGVFYAAHQLYGLSFKERRDLPVYQPDVRVFEVFDADGEPLALFLADYFARDNKQGGAWMAAYVTQSRLLHRKPVVANHLNIPKPQAG
;
A
#
# COMPACT_ATOMS: atom_id res chain seq x y z
N MET A 1 2.05 -17.72 -18.08
CA MET A 1 0.72 -17.44 -18.66
C MET A 1 0.21 -18.63 -19.49
N ARG A 2 0.81 -18.99 -20.62
CA ARG A 2 0.33 -20.12 -21.47
C ARG A 2 0.25 -21.44 -20.72
N GLU A 3 1.24 -21.78 -19.90
CA GLU A 3 1.25 -22.97 -19.06
C GLU A 3 0.05 -23.01 -18.13
N GLN A 4 -0.21 -21.96 -17.37
CA GLN A 4 -1.37 -21.87 -16.47
C GLN A 4 -2.70 -22.05 -17.22
N LEU A 5 -2.87 -21.41 -18.39
CA LEU A 5 -4.09 -21.62 -19.19
C LEU A 5 -4.24 -23.07 -19.67
N THR A 6 -3.14 -23.74 -19.99
CA THR A 6 -3.16 -25.18 -20.34
C THR A 6 -3.54 -26.03 -19.14
N GLU A 7 -3.01 -25.73 -17.94
CA GLU A 7 -3.38 -26.43 -16.70
C GLU A 7 -4.87 -26.23 -16.37
N VAL A 8 -5.34 -24.99 -16.44
CA VAL A 8 -6.74 -24.63 -16.19
C VAL A 8 -7.68 -25.30 -17.22
N ALA A 9 -7.31 -25.32 -18.50
CA ALA A 9 -8.08 -26.01 -19.53
C ALA A 9 -8.20 -27.51 -19.26
N ARG A 10 -7.18 -28.18 -18.76
CA ARG A 10 -7.27 -29.59 -18.34
C ARG A 10 -8.23 -29.81 -17.18
N ILE A 11 -8.30 -28.85 -16.24
CA ILE A 11 -9.26 -28.88 -15.13
C ILE A 11 -10.68 -28.68 -15.68
N ALA A 12 -10.89 -27.67 -16.48
CA ALA A 12 -12.18 -27.30 -17.07
C ALA A 12 -12.80 -28.45 -17.91
N HIS A 13 -11.96 -29.13 -18.69
CA HIS A 13 -12.37 -30.22 -19.57
C HIS A 13 -12.07 -31.62 -19.03
N ASN A 14 -11.86 -31.77 -17.71
CA ASN A 14 -11.69 -33.07 -17.11
C ASN A 14 -12.96 -33.93 -17.34
N PRO A 15 -12.83 -35.14 -17.94
CA PRO A 15 -13.99 -35.98 -18.25
C PRO A 15 -14.68 -36.56 -17.00
N GLN A 16 -14.00 -36.56 -15.86
CA GLN A 16 -14.59 -37.01 -14.60
C GLN A 16 -15.56 -35.96 -14.05
N PRO A 17 -16.61 -36.35 -13.34
CA PRO A 17 -17.47 -35.42 -12.60
C PRO A 17 -16.66 -34.49 -11.72
N ALA A 18 -17.15 -33.25 -11.54
CA ALA A 18 -16.52 -32.28 -10.67
C ALA A 18 -16.45 -32.82 -9.22
N ALA A 19 -15.25 -32.85 -8.66
CA ALA A 19 -14.94 -33.18 -7.28
C ALA A 19 -14.03 -32.10 -6.70
N PHE A 20 -14.01 -31.94 -5.37
CA PHE A 20 -13.18 -30.94 -4.70
C PHE A 20 -11.71 -31.04 -5.12
N ASP A 21 -11.16 -32.25 -5.12
CA ASP A 21 -9.74 -32.48 -5.46
C ASP A 21 -9.43 -32.21 -6.93
N ASN A 22 -10.29 -32.66 -7.86
CA ASN A 22 -10.01 -32.51 -9.30
C ASN A 22 -10.42 -31.14 -9.88
N THR A 23 -10.95 -30.25 -9.05
CA THR A 23 -11.38 -28.91 -9.45
C THR A 23 -10.72 -27.86 -8.54
N ILE A 24 -11.06 -27.78 -7.27
CA ILE A 24 -10.58 -26.72 -6.37
C ILE A 24 -9.10 -26.91 -6.01
N VAL A 25 -8.74 -28.11 -5.51
CA VAL A 25 -7.33 -28.41 -5.19
C VAL A 25 -6.46 -28.36 -6.45
N ALA A 26 -7.00 -28.79 -7.59
CA ALA A 26 -6.29 -28.68 -8.87
C ALA A 26 -6.04 -27.22 -9.29
N LEU A 27 -7.00 -26.30 -9.04
CA LEU A 27 -6.83 -24.86 -9.26
C LEU A 27 -5.76 -24.26 -8.33
N GLU A 28 -5.75 -24.65 -7.04
CA GLU A 28 -4.71 -24.22 -6.09
C GLU A 28 -3.30 -24.61 -6.55
N ARG A 29 -3.18 -25.73 -7.25
CA ARG A 29 -1.90 -26.23 -7.80
C ARG A 29 -1.54 -25.63 -9.15
N ALA A 30 -2.47 -24.99 -9.84
CA ALA A 30 -2.26 -24.43 -11.17
C ALA A 30 -1.53 -23.06 -11.13
N GLY A 31 -0.76 -22.76 -12.17
CA GLY A 31 -0.17 -21.44 -12.38
C GLY A 31 0.97 -21.06 -11.44
N GLN A 32 1.58 -22.00 -10.76
CA GLN A 32 2.60 -21.73 -9.74
C GLN A 32 3.82 -20.94 -10.25
N LEU A 33 4.26 -21.23 -11.49
CA LEU A 33 5.36 -20.48 -12.09
C LEU A 33 4.99 -19.02 -12.30
N LEU A 34 3.80 -18.75 -12.86
CA LEU A 34 3.32 -17.40 -13.07
C LEU A 34 3.16 -16.66 -11.74
N GLN A 35 2.54 -17.29 -10.73
CA GLN A 35 2.38 -16.70 -9.40
C GLN A 35 3.74 -16.29 -8.78
N ARG A 36 4.76 -17.14 -8.90
CA ARG A 36 6.11 -16.85 -8.37
C ARG A 36 6.77 -15.67 -9.09
N VAL A 37 6.68 -15.65 -10.41
CA VAL A 37 7.28 -14.56 -11.24
C VAL A 37 6.53 -13.25 -10.98
N ASP A 38 5.19 -13.27 -10.98
CA ASP A 38 4.37 -12.09 -10.76
C ASP A 38 4.54 -11.54 -9.34
N ALA A 39 4.54 -12.40 -8.32
CA ALA A 39 4.81 -11.98 -6.95
C ALA A 39 6.19 -11.33 -6.81
N ALA A 40 7.25 -11.96 -7.32
CA ALA A 40 8.60 -11.39 -7.25
C ALA A 40 8.70 -10.06 -8.01
N PHE A 41 8.20 -10.00 -9.25
CA PHE A 41 8.22 -8.80 -10.07
C PHE A 41 7.39 -7.67 -9.43
N GLY A 42 6.15 -7.94 -9.05
CA GLY A 42 5.25 -6.92 -8.50
C GLY A 42 5.75 -6.35 -7.19
N ARG A 43 6.34 -7.18 -6.29
CA ARG A 43 6.92 -6.71 -5.02
C ARG A 43 8.17 -5.88 -5.27
N LEU A 44 9.07 -6.32 -6.15
CA LEU A 44 10.25 -5.55 -6.52
C LEU A 44 9.89 -4.24 -7.22
N ASN A 45 8.90 -4.25 -8.12
CA ASN A 45 8.41 -3.04 -8.78
C ASN A 45 7.79 -2.03 -7.81
N ALA A 46 7.20 -2.49 -6.69
CA ALA A 46 6.68 -1.61 -5.66
C ALA A 46 7.78 -1.01 -4.76
N CYS A 47 8.84 -1.75 -4.46
CA CYS A 47 9.83 -1.33 -3.47
C CYS A 47 11.18 -0.90 -4.05
N ASN A 48 11.51 -1.24 -5.30
CA ASN A 48 12.80 -0.91 -5.93
C ASN A 48 12.67 -0.85 -7.47
N THR A 49 11.74 -0.04 -7.97
CA THR A 49 11.45 0.07 -9.40
C THR A 49 12.56 0.80 -10.17
N ASN A 50 12.53 0.63 -11.48
CA ASN A 50 13.34 1.38 -12.44
C ASN A 50 12.54 1.56 -13.74
N PRO A 51 13.00 2.43 -14.69
CA PRO A 51 12.27 2.68 -15.93
C PRO A 51 11.92 1.41 -16.71
N ARG A 52 12.83 0.43 -16.77
CA ARG A 52 12.58 -0.83 -17.49
C ARG A 52 11.50 -1.68 -16.81
N MET A 53 11.48 -1.72 -15.49
CA MET A 53 10.41 -2.41 -14.75
C MET A 53 9.06 -1.73 -14.97
N GLN A 54 9.00 -0.41 -15.01
CA GLN A 54 7.76 0.34 -15.28
C GLN A 54 7.24 0.11 -16.71
N GLU A 55 8.13 0.00 -17.70
CA GLU A 55 7.76 -0.39 -19.07
C GLU A 55 7.16 -1.79 -19.10
N ILE A 56 7.81 -2.75 -18.45
CA ILE A 56 7.31 -4.14 -18.33
C ILE A 56 5.96 -4.17 -17.61
N ASP A 57 5.81 -3.43 -16.51
CA ASP A 57 4.54 -3.34 -15.78
C ASP A 57 3.41 -2.79 -16.65
N THR A 58 3.70 -1.73 -17.42
CA THR A 58 2.75 -1.14 -18.38
C THR A 58 2.33 -2.14 -19.47
N GLU A 59 3.27 -2.92 -19.97
CA GLU A 59 3.01 -3.95 -21.00
C GLU A 59 2.24 -5.15 -20.42
N MET A 60 2.63 -5.59 -19.22
CA MET A 60 2.14 -6.85 -18.66
C MET A 60 0.82 -6.73 -17.89
N ALA A 61 0.53 -5.58 -17.28
CA ALA A 61 -0.68 -5.40 -16.47
C ALA A 61 -1.98 -5.74 -17.25
N PRO A 62 -2.23 -5.23 -18.47
CA PRO A 62 -3.40 -5.62 -19.24
C PRO A 62 -3.39 -7.11 -19.67
N LYS A 63 -2.20 -7.69 -19.91
CA LYS A 63 -2.08 -9.11 -20.26
C LYS A 63 -2.39 -10.03 -19.09
N LEU A 64 -1.95 -9.67 -17.89
CA LEU A 64 -2.29 -10.39 -16.66
C LEU A 64 -3.79 -10.28 -16.35
N THR A 65 -4.38 -9.10 -16.56
CA THR A 65 -5.84 -8.91 -16.45
C THR A 65 -6.59 -9.81 -17.43
N ALA A 66 -6.17 -9.84 -18.70
CA ALA A 66 -6.77 -10.72 -19.70
C ALA A 66 -6.60 -12.22 -19.36
N GLN A 67 -5.50 -12.59 -18.73
CA GLN A 67 -5.25 -13.93 -18.22
C GLN A 67 -6.26 -14.30 -17.13
N GLN A 68 -6.50 -13.41 -16.16
CA GLN A 68 -7.50 -13.61 -15.11
C GLN A 68 -8.92 -13.72 -15.68
N ASP A 69 -9.26 -12.84 -16.63
CA ASP A 69 -10.54 -12.91 -17.34
C ASP A 69 -10.71 -14.25 -18.10
N ALA A 70 -9.64 -14.76 -18.73
CA ALA A 70 -9.68 -16.04 -19.44
C ALA A 70 -9.97 -17.22 -18.51
N ILE A 71 -9.53 -17.16 -17.25
CA ILE A 71 -9.78 -18.19 -16.25
C ILE A 71 -11.18 -18.06 -15.66
N HIS A 72 -11.54 -16.88 -15.15
CA HIS A 72 -12.80 -16.71 -14.41
C HIS A 72 -14.05 -16.65 -15.31
N LEU A 73 -13.88 -16.34 -16.59
CA LEU A 73 -14.97 -16.30 -17.58
C LEU A 73 -15.00 -17.56 -18.47
N ASP A 74 -14.26 -18.62 -18.11
CA ASP A 74 -14.34 -19.92 -18.80
C ASP A 74 -15.64 -20.65 -18.38
N PRO A 75 -16.56 -20.92 -19.31
CA PRO A 75 -17.85 -21.50 -18.97
C PRO A 75 -17.75 -22.96 -18.48
N ALA A 76 -16.76 -23.73 -18.96
CA ALA A 76 -16.60 -25.12 -18.55
C ALA A 76 -16.02 -25.20 -17.14
N LEU A 77 -15.08 -24.31 -16.80
CA LEU A 77 -14.54 -24.21 -15.45
C LEU A 77 -15.60 -23.71 -14.48
N TRP A 78 -16.34 -22.66 -14.85
CA TRP A 78 -17.45 -22.15 -14.04
C TRP A 78 -18.47 -23.23 -13.72
N ALA A 79 -18.88 -24.00 -14.70
CA ALA A 79 -19.86 -25.09 -14.50
C ALA A 79 -19.38 -26.12 -13.45
N ARG A 80 -18.07 -26.39 -13.38
CA ARG A 80 -17.51 -27.30 -12.37
C ARG A 80 -17.52 -26.69 -10.96
N VAL A 81 -17.13 -25.42 -10.85
CA VAL A 81 -17.10 -24.70 -9.56
C VAL A 81 -18.51 -24.54 -9.00
N ASP A 82 -19.45 -24.11 -9.85
CA ASP A 82 -20.87 -23.91 -9.49
C ASP A 82 -21.53 -25.23 -9.06
N ALA A 83 -21.32 -26.32 -9.82
CA ALA A 83 -21.84 -27.64 -9.48
C ALA A 83 -21.34 -28.17 -8.13
N LEU A 84 -20.09 -27.88 -7.74
CA LEU A 84 -19.56 -28.22 -6.42
C LEU A 84 -20.19 -27.36 -5.34
N TYR A 85 -20.31 -26.07 -5.59
CA TYR A 85 -20.89 -25.14 -4.63
C TYR A 85 -22.36 -25.46 -4.33
N GLU A 86 -23.16 -25.79 -5.34
CA GLU A 86 -24.56 -26.21 -5.17
C GLU A 86 -24.69 -27.48 -4.33
N LYS A 87 -23.74 -28.40 -4.43
CA LYS A 87 -23.71 -29.67 -3.68
C LYS A 87 -22.94 -29.59 -2.37
N ARG A 88 -22.42 -28.42 -1.97
CA ARG A 88 -21.46 -28.24 -0.85
C ARG A 88 -21.92 -28.86 0.47
N ALA A 89 -23.22 -28.84 0.78
CA ALA A 89 -23.73 -29.41 2.02
C ALA A 89 -23.58 -30.95 2.08
N GLY A 90 -23.58 -31.61 0.93
CA GLY A 90 -23.41 -33.08 0.84
C GLY A 90 -21.96 -33.53 0.61
N LEU A 91 -21.00 -32.62 0.45
CA LEU A 91 -19.60 -32.98 0.21
C LEU A 91 -18.83 -33.34 1.49
N HIS A 92 -19.39 -33.06 2.66
CA HIS A 92 -18.77 -33.32 3.97
C HIS A 92 -17.33 -32.78 4.09
N LEU A 93 -17.10 -31.58 3.49
CA LEU A 93 -15.80 -30.90 3.56
C LEU A 93 -15.53 -30.40 4.98
N ASP A 94 -14.27 -30.37 5.37
CA ASP A 94 -13.84 -29.65 6.56
C ASP A 94 -14.07 -28.12 6.42
N PRO A 95 -14.07 -27.34 7.51
CA PRO A 95 -14.38 -25.92 7.45
C PRO A 95 -13.46 -25.09 6.53
N GLU A 96 -12.16 -25.41 6.45
CA GLU A 96 -11.19 -24.74 5.59
C GLU A 96 -11.51 -25.01 4.10
N SER A 97 -11.71 -26.29 3.75
CA SER A 97 -12.08 -26.72 2.39
C SER A 97 -13.43 -26.14 1.94
N LEU A 98 -14.42 -26.08 2.85
CA LEU A 98 -15.72 -25.47 2.55
C LEU A 98 -15.57 -23.96 2.32
N GLN A 99 -14.77 -23.27 3.12
CA GLN A 99 -14.50 -21.86 2.94
C GLN A 99 -13.76 -21.59 1.62
N LEU A 100 -12.80 -22.43 1.26
CA LEU A 100 -12.06 -22.33 0.01
C LEU A 100 -13.01 -22.48 -1.21
N LEU A 101 -13.87 -23.48 -1.21
CA LEU A 101 -14.88 -23.65 -2.25
C LEU A 101 -15.81 -22.44 -2.34
N THR A 102 -16.28 -21.92 -1.21
CA THR A 102 -17.11 -20.72 -1.14
C THR A 102 -16.40 -19.51 -1.71
N ARG A 103 -15.10 -19.34 -1.38
CA ARG A 103 -14.27 -18.27 -1.90
C ARG A 103 -14.12 -18.33 -3.42
N TYR A 104 -13.79 -19.50 -3.97
CA TYR A 104 -13.71 -19.67 -5.43
C TYR A 104 -15.03 -19.34 -6.12
N HIS A 105 -16.15 -19.87 -5.63
CA HIS A 105 -17.45 -19.56 -6.20
C HIS A 105 -17.75 -18.04 -6.17
N THR A 106 -17.51 -17.38 -5.05
CA THR A 106 -17.69 -15.92 -4.91
C THR A 106 -16.81 -15.15 -5.91
N GLU A 107 -15.54 -15.53 -6.05
CA GLU A 107 -14.60 -14.90 -6.98
C GLU A 107 -15.05 -15.03 -8.44
N PHE A 108 -15.52 -16.22 -8.86
CA PHE A 108 -16.06 -16.42 -10.19
C PHE A 108 -17.31 -15.58 -10.46
N VAL A 109 -18.26 -15.55 -9.51
CA VAL A 109 -19.46 -14.73 -9.62
C VAL A 109 -19.12 -13.25 -9.75
N ARG A 110 -18.25 -12.75 -8.87
CA ARG A 110 -17.80 -11.36 -8.85
C ARG A 110 -16.96 -10.99 -10.08
N ALA A 111 -16.26 -11.95 -10.66
CA ALA A 111 -15.54 -11.78 -11.93
C ALA A 111 -16.46 -11.81 -13.16
N GLY A 112 -17.76 -12.12 -13.01
CA GLY A 112 -18.73 -12.07 -14.09
C GLY A 112 -19.02 -13.41 -14.77
N ALA A 113 -18.74 -14.55 -14.12
CA ALA A 113 -19.00 -15.88 -14.69
C ALA A 113 -20.46 -16.12 -15.10
N ARG A 114 -21.42 -15.41 -14.48
CA ARG A 114 -22.85 -15.48 -14.77
C ARG A 114 -23.33 -14.59 -15.93
N LEU A 115 -22.45 -13.76 -16.47
CA LEU A 115 -22.76 -12.85 -17.57
C LEU A 115 -22.90 -13.60 -18.90
N THR A 116 -23.71 -13.04 -19.80
CA THR A 116 -23.81 -13.51 -21.20
C THR A 116 -22.49 -13.28 -21.96
N ALA A 117 -22.26 -13.97 -23.05
CA ALA A 117 -21.04 -13.84 -23.86
C ALA A 117 -20.80 -12.39 -24.35
N ALA A 118 -21.87 -11.65 -24.67
CA ALA A 118 -21.79 -10.25 -25.09
C ALA A 118 -21.34 -9.35 -23.92
N GLU A 119 -21.94 -9.54 -22.74
CA GLU A 119 -21.56 -8.82 -21.52
C GLU A 119 -20.14 -9.14 -21.07
N GLN A 120 -19.71 -10.40 -21.14
CA GLN A 120 -18.32 -10.79 -20.86
C GLN A 120 -17.32 -10.12 -21.80
N THR A 121 -17.68 -9.96 -23.10
CA THR A 121 -16.85 -9.22 -24.06
C THR A 121 -16.68 -7.77 -23.63
N ARG A 122 -17.78 -7.11 -23.19
CA ARG A 122 -17.72 -5.75 -22.66
C ARG A 122 -16.91 -5.67 -21.37
N LEU A 123 -17.07 -6.63 -20.46
CA LEU A 123 -16.34 -6.71 -19.20
C LEU A 123 -14.82 -6.82 -19.42
N ARG A 124 -14.37 -7.68 -20.35
CA ARG A 124 -12.94 -7.80 -20.71
C ARG A 124 -12.35 -6.47 -21.20
N ALA A 125 -13.09 -5.74 -22.01
CA ALA A 125 -12.67 -4.42 -22.48
C ALA A 125 -12.52 -3.43 -21.32
N LEU A 126 -13.52 -3.37 -20.42
CA LEU A 126 -13.48 -2.54 -19.22
C LEU A 126 -12.31 -2.89 -18.31
N ASN A 127 -12.08 -4.17 -18.03
CA ASN A 127 -11.00 -4.64 -17.16
C ASN A 127 -9.62 -4.27 -17.72
N THR A 128 -9.43 -4.43 -19.03
CA THR A 128 -8.18 -4.06 -19.73
C THR A 128 -7.90 -2.57 -19.61
N GLU A 129 -8.90 -1.72 -19.86
CA GLU A 129 -8.77 -0.27 -19.79
C GLU A 129 -8.54 0.20 -18.35
N ILE A 130 -9.28 -0.32 -17.37
CA ILE A 130 -9.10 -0.04 -15.94
C ILE A 130 -7.68 -0.43 -15.48
N SER A 131 -7.17 -1.58 -15.90
CA SER A 131 -5.82 -2.05 -15.57
C SER A 131 -4.76 -1.08 -16.09
N SER A 132 -4.83 -0.70 -17.36
CA SER A 132 -3.89 0.25 -18.00
C SER A 132 -3.91 1.62 -17.32
N LEU A 133 -5.09 2.16 -17.05
CA LEU A 133 -5.23 3.45 -16.36
C LEU A 133 -4.76 3.40 -14.91
N THR A 134 -4.98 2.28 -14.21
CA THR A 134 -4.51 2.10 -12.83
C THR A 134 -2.98 2.05 -12.76
N THR A 135 -2.34 1.36 -13.70
CA THR A 135 -0.87 1.33 -13.82
C THR A 135 -0.32 2.72 -14.11
N ARG A 136 -0.90 3.44 -15.08
CA ARG A 136 -0.54 4.83 -15.38
C ARG A 136 -0.70 5.75 -14.16
N PHE A 137 -1.81 5.63 -13.45
CA PHE A 137 -2.05 6.41 -12.21
C PHE A 137 -0.92 6.21 -11.20
N LYS A 138 -0.53 4.97 -10.93
CA LYS A 138 0.53 4.63 -9.97
C LYS A 138 1.88 5.21 -10.39
N HIS A 139 2.27 5.05 -11.66
CA HIS A 139 3.52 5.59 -12.17
C HIS A 139 3.56 7.11 -12.10
N ASN A 140 2.46 7.79 -12.45
CA ASN A 140 2.34 9.24 -12.33
C ASN A 140 2.50 9.71 -10.88
N VAL A 141 1.87 9.04 -9.90
CA VAL A 141 2.00 9.38 -8.48
C VAL A 141 3.44 9.21 -8.01
N LEU A 142 4.09 8.09 -8.35
CA LEU A 142 5.48 7.85 -7.96
C LEU A 142 6.41 8.93 -8.53
N LYS A 143 6.30 9.23 -9.83
CA LYS A 143 7.09 10.27 -10.48
C LYS A 143 6.80 11.66 -9.90
N ALA A 144 5.54 12.01 -9.72
CA ALA A 144 5.15 13.30 -9.14
C ALA A 144 5.66 13.48 -7.70
N THR A 145 5.73 12.39 -6.93
CA THR A 145 6.29 12.40 -5.57
C THR A 145 7.80 12.68 -5.60
N ALA A 146 8.53 12.07 -6.52
CA ALA A 146 9.96 12.31 -6.68
C ALA A 146 10.24 13.72 -7.23
N ASP A 147 9.56 14.13 -8.30
CA ASP A 147 9.76 15.43 -8.96
C ASP A 147 9.30 16.63 -8.11
N GLY A 148 8.30 16.42 -7.24
CA GLY A 148 7.74 17.45 -6.38
C GLY A 148 8.59 17.84 -5.17
N ALA A 149 9.77 17.23 -5.01
CA ALA A 149 10.67 17.58 -3.91
C ALA A 149 11.04 19.07 -3.91
N VAL A 150 11.08 19.68 -2.73
CA VAL A 150 11.27 21.12 -2.54
C VAL A 150 12.73 21.47 -2.30
N ALA A 151 13.37 22.14 -3.24
CA ALA A 151 14.73 22.65 -3.07
C ALA A 151 14.76 23.88 -2.16
N VAL A 152 15.78 23.94 -1.30
CA VAL A 152 16.05 25.03 -0.36
C VAL A 152 17.47 25.53 -0.61
N ASP A 153 17.62 26.85 -0.76
CA ASP A 153 18.91 27.48 -1.11
C ASP A 153 19.64 28.05 0.10
N ASP A 154 18.94 28.42 1.17
CA ASP A 154 19.53 29.00 2.39
C ASP A 154 19.31 28.07 3.58
N LEU A 155 20.39 27.75 4.30
CA LEU A 155 20.35 26.95 5.52
C LEU A 155 19.43 27.52 6.58
N LYS A 156 19.29 28.85 6.65
CA LYS A 156 18.41 29.52 7.61
C LYS A 156 16.93 29.15 7.42
N ASP A 157 16.52 28.79 6.21
CA ASP A 157 15.16 28.36 5.94
C ASP A 157 14.83 27.00 6.59
N LEU A 158 15.87 26.23 6.97
CA LEU A 158 15.75 24.94 7.64
C LEU A 158 15.78 25.03 9.17
N ASP A 159 15.75 26.25 9.72
CA ASP A 159 15.71 26.43 11.17
C ASP A 159 14.56 25.65 11.82
N GLY A 160 14.84 25.04 12.98
CA GLY A 160 13.94 24.11 13.66
C GLY A 160 14.17 22.63 13.35
N LEU A 161 14.90 22.29 12.28
CA LEU A 161 15.28 20.90 11.99
C LEU A 161 16.54 20.48 12.76
N SER A 162 16.64 19.19 13.07
CA SER A 162 17.86 18.61 13.64
C SER A 162 19.00 18.55 12.60
N GLU A 163 20.25 18.48 13.06
CA GLU A 163 21.42 18.29 12.19
C GLU A 163 21.27 17.06 11.27
N GLY A 164 20.76 15.95 11.80
CA GLY A 164 20.51 14.74 11.01
C GLY A 164 19.48 14.97 9.90
N GLN A 165 18.43 15.75 10.14
CA GLN A 165 17.42 16.07 9.12
C GLN A 165 17.99 17.02 8.05
N ILE A 166 18.77 18.00 8.45
CA ILE A 166 19.47 18.92 7.54
C ILE A 166 20.47 18.13 6.68
N GLY A 167 21.23 17.24 7.29
CA GLY A 167 22.17 16.38 6.57
C GLY A 167 21.49 15.42 5.58
N ALA A 168 20.37 14.82 5.95
CA ALA A 168 19.57 14.00 5.05
C ALA A 168 19.05 14.80 3.84
N ALA A 169 18.61 16.05 4.06
CA ALA A 169 18.19 16.96 2.99
C ALA A 169 19.35 17.35 2.06
N ALA A 170 20.57 17.56 2.61
CA ALA A 170 21.77 17.82 1.82
C ALA A 170 22.17 16.62 0.96
N GLN A 171 22.09 15.39 1.51
CA GLN A 171 22.36 14.16 0.75
C GLN A 171 21.33 13.95 -0.38
N ALA A 172 20.05 14.19 -0.11
CA ALA A 172 19.01 14.11 -1.11
C ALA A 172 19.23 15.10 -2.27
N ALA A 173 19.72 16.30 -1.96
CA ALA A 173 20.10 17.31 -2.95
C ALA A 173 21.32 16.86 -3.77
N ALA A 174 22.37 16.39 -3.10
CA ALA A 174 23.60 15.92 -3.75
C ALA A 174 23.33 14.72 -4.69
N ALA A 175 22.47 13.77 -4.28
CA ALA A 175 22.06 12.64 -5.10
C ALA A 175 21.34 13.05 -6.41
N ARG A 176 20.82 14.27 -6.47
CA ARG A 176 20.18 14.87 -7.67
C ARG A 176 21.05 15.96 -8.34
N GLY A 177 22.33 16.05 -7.99
CA GLY A 177 23.26 17.04 -8.57
C GLY A 177 23.05 18.47 -8.09
N LEU A 178 22.30 18.71 -7.01
CA LEU A 178 22.04 20.02 -6.43
C LEU A 178 23.05 20.32 -5.31
N THR A 179 24.33 20.40 -5.66
CA THR A 179 25.40 20.66 -4.69
C THR A 179 25.23 22.03 -4.02
N GLY A 180 25.42 22.08 -2.70
CA GLY A 180 25.28 23.31 -1.89
C GLY A 180 23.85 23.73 -1.58
N LYS A 181 22.88 22.85 -1.89
CA LYS A 181 21.46 23.05 -1.56
C LYS A 181 20.95 21.92 -0.66
N TRP A 182 19.71 22.07 -0.21
CA TRP A 182 18.98 21.06 0.54
C TRP A 182 17.72 20.69 -0.21
N LEU A 183 17.30 19.42 -0.15
CA LEU A 183 16.12 18.93 -0.85
C LEU A 183 15.18 18.22 0.13
N ILE A 184 13.98 18.78 0.31
CA ILE A 184 12.93 18.15 1.11
C ILE A 184 12.11 17.24 0.19
N THR A 185 12.23 15.94 0.40
CA THR A 185 11.50 14.92 -0.38
C THR A 185 10.07 14.75 0.13
N LEU A 186 9.15 14.34 -0.76
CA LEU A 186 7.72 14.19 -0.46
C LEU A 186 7.31 12.70 -0.30
N GLN A 187 8.21 11.83 0.09
CA GLN A 187 7.99 10.38 0.13
C GLN A 187 6.96 9.95 1.18
N ASN A 188 6.76 10.73 2.24
CA ASN A 188 5.63 10.51 3.13
C ASN A 188 4.37 11.12 2.52
N THR A 189 3.42 10.26 2.12
CA THR A 189 2.25 10.68 1.35
C THR A 189 1.08 11.16 2.20
N THR A 190 1.06 10.85 3.49
CA THR A 190 -0.06 11.17 4.39
C THR A 190 0.23 12.36 5.29
N ASN A 191 1.48 12.55 5.64
CA ASN A 191 1.93 13.65 6.50
C ASN A 191 3.37 14.01 6.16
N GLN A 192 3.70 15.29 6.19
CA GLN A 192 5.06 15.78 6.06
C GLN A 192 5.62 16.10 7.45
N PRO A 193 6.39 15.19 8.09
CA PRO A 193 6.80 15.32 9.49
C PRO A 193 7.58 16.61 9.79
N LEU A 194 8.35 17.09 8.82
CA LEU A 194 9.15 18.32 8.97
C LEU A 194 8.29 19.58 9.19
N LEU A 195 7.01 19.58 8.77
CA LEU A 195 6.09 20.69 9.02
C LEU A 195 5.88 20.97 10.52
N ALA A 196 6.09 19.98 11.39
CA ALA A 196 5.97 20.16 12.83
C ALA A 196 7.15 20.93 13.47
N GLN A 197 8.28 21.00 12.77
CA GLN A 197 9.54 21.52 13.32
C GLN A 197 10.03 22.80 12.63
N LEU A 198 9.85 22.91 11.29
CA LEU A 198 10.31 24.04 10.51
C LEU A 198 9.72 25.37 11.02
N THR A 199 10.57 26.31 11.38
CA THR A 199 10.13 27.64 11.83
C THR A 199 9.71 28.54 10.66
N ASN A 200 10.34 28.38 9.47
CA ASN A 200 10.02 29.16 8.29
C ASN A 200 8.62 28.80 7.74
N ARG A 201 7.67 29.71 7.95
CA ARG A 201 6.27 29.55 7.52
C ARG A 201 6.10 29.44 6.00
N ALA A 202 6.87 30.22 5.24
CA ALA A 202 6.79 30.19 3.77
C ALA A 202 7.30 28.85 3.22
N LEU A 203 8.32 28.27 3.83
CA LEU A 203 8.80 26.93 3.47
C LEU A 203 7.79 25.84 3.85
N ARG A 204 7.11 25.95 5.01
CA ARG A 204 6.01 25.02 5.35
C ARG A 204 4.91 25.06 4.30
N GLU A 205 4.50 26.24 3.86
CA GLU A 205 3.50 26.40 2.79
C GLU A 205 3.96 25.76 1.49
N ARG A 206 5.21 25.99 1.05
CA ARG A 206 5.76 25.39 -0.17
C ARG A 206 5.75 23.85 -0.11
N ILE A 207 6.20 23.27 1.00
CA ILE A 207 6.20 21.80 1.20
C ILE A 207 4.78 21.26 1.22
N TYR A 208 3.86 21.91 1.93
CA TYR A 208 2.46 21.48 2.00
C TYR A 208 1.82 21.50 0.62
N ARG A 209 1.95 22.63 -0.12
CA ARG A 209 1.36 22.76 -1.48
C ARG A 209 1.96 21.75 -2.46
N ALA A 210 3.26 21.56 -2.42
CA ALA A 210 3.92 20.53 -3.22
C ALA A 210 3.39 19.13 -2.89
N SER A 211 3.18 18.84 -1.60
CA SER A 211 2.67 17.54 -1.14
C SER A 211 1.23 17.28 -1.60
N ILE A 212 0.30 18.22 -1.42
CA ILE A 212 -1.10 18.02 -1.83
C ILE A 212 -1.33 18.15 -3.33
N GLY A 213 -0.43 18.86 -4.03
CA GLY A 213 -0.47 19.06 -5.48
C GLY A 213 0.13 17.95 -6.32
N ARG A 214 0.58 16.83 -5.69
CA ARG A 214 1.15 15.70 -6.44
C ARG A 214 0.18 15.17 -7.48
N ALA A 215 0.68 14.94 -8.70
CA ALA A 215 -0.07 14.42 -9.83
C ALA A 215 -1.38 15.16 -10.15
N SER A 216 -1.46 16.46 -9.83
CA SER A 216 -2.60 17.33 -10.16
C SER A 216 -2.26 18.38 -11.23
N GLY A 217 -1.25 18.12 -12.06
CA GLY A 217 -0.83 19.00 -13.17
C GLY A 217 0.43 18.50 -13.86
N GLY A 218 0.75 19.12 -14.99
CA GLY A 218 1.94 18.82 -15.80
C GLY A 218 1.92 17.42 -16.44
N ALA A 219 3.10 16.90 -16.67
CA ALA A 219 3.28 15.61 -17.37
C ALA A 219 2.76 14.39 -16.56
N THR A 220 2.57 14.54 -15.26
CA THR A 220 2.11 13.48 -14.36
C THR A 220 0.67 13.69 -13.90
N ASP A 221 -0.09 14.55 -14.55
CA ASP A 221 -1.48 14.86 -14.17
C ASP A 221 -2.38 13.61 -14.25
N ASN A 222 -3.02 13.29 -13.14
CA ASN A 222 -3.96 12.18 -13.01
C ASN A 222 -5.43 12.62 -13.07
N THR A 223 -5.75 13.88 -13.25
CA THR A 223 -7.14 14.38 -13.21
C THR A 223 -8.03 13.67 -14.24
N ALA A 224 -7.59 13.61 -15.49
CA ALA A 224 -8.31 12.90 -16.54
C ALA A 224 -8.33 11.37 -16.32
N VAL A 225 -7.24 10.81 -15.79
CA VAL A 225 -7.14 9.38 -15.46
C VAL A 225 -8.16 9.00 -14.36
N ILE A 226 -8.28 9.82 -13.32
CA ILE A 226 -9.26 9.62 -12.25
C ILE A 226 -10.69 9.67 -12.80
N ALA A 227 -11.01 10.70 -13.60
CA ALA A 227 -12.34 10.84 -14.18
C ALA A 227 -12.73 9.62 -15.03
N GLN A 228 -11.82 9.13 -15.86
CA GLN A 228 -12.05 7.95 -16.68
C GLN A 228 -12.17 6.67 -15.82
N LEU A 229 -11.31 6.48 -14.83
CA LEU A 229 -11.38 5.34 -13.91
C LEU A 229 -12.72 5.29 -13.16
N VAL A 230 -13.21 6.43 -12.65
CA VAL A 230 -14.49 6.49 -11.94
C VAL A 230 -15.63 6.07 -12.86
N LYS A 231 -15.65 6.57 -14.10
CA LYS A 231 -16.65 6.20 -15.12
C LYS A 231 -16.63 4.71 -15.44
N LEU A 232 -15.45 4.16 -15.75
CA LEU A 232 -15.31 2.74 -16.11
C LEU A 232 -15.65 1.81 -14.94
N ARG A 233 -15.26 2.18 -13.72
CA ARG A 233 -15.59 1.41 -12.51
C ARG A 233 -17.08 1.41 -12.23
N ALA A 234 -17.78 2.54 -12.46
CA ALA A 234 -19.24 2.60 -12.33
C ALA A 234 -19.93 1.72 -13.41
N GLU A 235 -19.47 1.77 -14.65
CA GLU A 235 -19.99 0.93 -15.74
C GLU A 235 -19.76 -0.56 -15.46
N ARG A 236 -18.55 -0.92 -15.01
CA ARG A 236 -18.25 -2.31 -14.62
C ARG A 236 -19.16 -2.80 -13.49
N ALA A 237 -19.37 -1.99 -12.45
CA ALA A 237 -20.24 -2.35 -11.34
C ALA A 237 -21.69 -2.57 -11.81
N ALA A 238 -22.23 -1.69 -12.66
CA ALA A 238 -23.55 -1.82 -13.23
C ALA A 238 -23.69 -3.09 -14.09
N LEU A 239 -22.68 -3.39 -14.93
CA LEU A 239 -22.65 -4.60 -15.75
C LEU A 239 -22.70 -5.88 -14.89
N LEU A 240 -22.02 -5.86 -13.72
CA LEU A 240 -22.00 -6.95 -12.75
C LEU A 240 -23.25 -7.00 -11.83
N GLY A 241 -24.23 -6.10 -12.03
CA GLY A 241 -25.47 -6.06 -11.27
C GLY A 241 -25.40 -5.27 -9.95
N TYR A 242 -24.34 -4.51 -9.71
CA TYR A 242 -24.18 -3.70 -8.50
C TYR A 242 -24.64 -2.26 -8.71
N ALA A 243 -25.29 -1.68 -7.70
CA ALA A 243 -25.76 -0.30 -7.72
C ALA A 243 -24.63 0.74 -7.82
N SER A 244 -23.41 0.38 -7.40
CA SER A 244 -22.23 1.25 -7.45
C SER A 244 -20.94 0.46 -7.35
N HIS A 245 -19.82 1.09 -7.72
CA HIS A 245 -18.49 0.50 -7.48
C HIS A 245 -18.21 0.24 -5.99
N ALA A 246 -18.70 1.11 -5.11
CA ALA A 246 -18.57 0.89 -3.67
C ALA A 246 -19.34 -0.36 -3.20
N ALA A 247 -20.55 -0.59 -3.71
CA ALA A 247 -21.31 -1.80 -3.41
C ALA A 247 -20.57 -3.06 -3.89
N TYR A 248 -20.00 -3.02 -5.10
CA TYR A 248 -19.17 -4.10 -5.63
C TYR A 248 -17.94 -4.39 -4.76
N GLN A 249 -17.21 -3.35 -4.36
CA GLN A 249 -16.00 -3.53 -3.55
C GLN A 249 -16.31 -4.07 -2.15
N LEU A 250 -17.34 -3.52 -1.50
CA LEU A 250 -17.62 -3.80 -0.09
C LEU A 250 -18.35 -5.13 0.16
N GLU A 251 -18.91 -5.77 -0.87
CA GLU A 251 -19.63 -7.06 -0.71
C GLU A 251 -18.78 -8.11 0.00
N ASP A 252 -17.48 -8.13 -0.29
CA ASP A 252 -16.52 -9.13 0.20
C ASP A 252 -15.55 -8.54 1.25
N GLU A 253 -15.96 -7.45 1.88
CA GLU A 253 -15.20 -6.78 2.93
C GLU A 253 -15.94 -6.82 4.28
N SER A 254 -15.26 -6.54 5.38
CA SER A 254 -15.86 -6.58 6.73
C SER A 254 -17.08 -5.69 6.89
N ALA A 255 -17.13 -4.54 6.21
CA ALA A 255 -18.27 -3.64 6.22
C ALA A 255 -19.46 -4.12 5.37
N SER A 256 -19.22 -5.04 4.43
CA SER A 256 -20.16 -5.71 3.52
C SER A 256 -21.04 -4.82 2.63
N ASN A 257 -21.29 -3.56 2.94
CA ASN A 257 -22.11 -2.67 2.13
C ASN A 257 -21.83 -1.17 2.40
N PRO A 258 -22.19 -0.27 1.46
CA PRO A 258 -22.00 1.18 1.62
C PRO A 258 -22.80 1.83 2.74
N ALA A 259 -23.91 1.23 3.17
CA ALA A 259 -24.71 1.78 4.28
C ALA A 259 -23.96 1.65 5.59
N ALA A 260 -23.40 0.47 5.89
CA ALA A 260 -22.59 0.25 7.09
C ALA A 260 -21.40 1.22 7.19
N VAL A 261 -20.72 1.50 6.06
CA VAL A 261 -19.64 2.48 6.02
C VAL A 261 -20.15 3.90 6.32
N ARG A 262 -21.26 4.31 5.70
CA ARG A 262 -21.85 5.64 5.97
C ARG A 262 -22.30 5.79 7.42
N ASP A 263 -22.92 4.76 7.99
CA ASP A 263 -23.38 4.77 9.36
C ASP A 263 -22.22 4.94 10.34
N MET A 264 -21.12 4.19 10.13
CA MET A 264 -19.91 4.34 10.94
C MET A 264 -19.32 5.76 10.83
N ILE A 265 -19.19 6.29 9.62
CA ILE A 265 -18.68 7.66 9.40
C ILE A 265 -19.60 8.69 10.07
N SER A 266 -20.93 8.54 9.93
CA SER A 266 -21.91 9.45 10.51
C SER A 266 -21.87 9.48 12.04
N GLN A 267 -21.49 8.38 12.69
CA GLN A 267 -21.32 8.31 14.14
C GLN A 267 -20.02 8.98 14.59
N VAL A 268 -18.92 8.84 13.84
CA VAL A 268 -17.59 9.32 14.24
C VAL A 268 -17.34 10.77 13.81
N ALA A 269 -17.75 11.15 12.60
CA ALA A 269 -17.40 12.44 12.02
C ALA A 269 -17.86 13.68 12.81
N PRO A 270 -19.06 13.73 13.42
CA PRO A 270 -19.48 14.92 14.20
C PRO A 270 -18.56 15.18 15.41
N ALA A 271 -18.21 14.15 16.17
CA ALA A 271 -17.34 14.26 17.34
C ALA A 271 -15.90 14.64 16.92
N ALA A 272 -15.37 14.01 15.87
CA ALA A 272 -14.05 14.32 15.33
C ALA A 272 -13.97 15.76 14.82
N LEU A 273 -14.99 16.24 14.09
CA LEU A 273 -15.05 17.61 13.60
C LEU A 273 -15.17 18.65 14.73
N ALA A 274 -15.98 18.37 15.75
CA ALA A 274 -16.09 19.23 16.93
C ALA A 274 -14.74 19.34 17.64
N ARG A 275 -14.04 18.21 17.81
CA ARG A 275 -12.69 18.19 18.39
C ARG A 275 -11.67 18.96 17.56
N ALA A 276 -11.65 18.75 16.25
CA ALA A 276 -10.74 19.48 15.34
C ALA A 276 -10.98 21.00 15.37
N ARG A 277 -12.23 21.45 15.45
CA ARG A 277 -12.57 22.89 15.60
C ARG A 277 -12.07 23.46 16.92
N ALA A 278 -12.20 22.73 18.03
CA ALA A 278 -11.69 23.16 19.32
C ALA A 278 -10.14 23.24 19.30
N GLU A 279 -9.48 22.29 18.69
CA GLU A 279 -8.00 22.30 18.51
C GLU A 279 -7.56 23.47 17.62
N ALA A 280 -8.28 23.76 16.53
CA ALA A 280 -8.00 24.91 15.68
C ALA A 280 -8.11 26.23 16.46
N ALA A 281 -9.11 26.37 17.35
CA ALA A 281 -9.28 27.54 18.19
C ALA A 281 -8.13 27.67 19.22
N ASP A 282 -7.69 26.59 19.84
CA ASP A 282 -6.53 26.60 20.73
C ASP A 282 -5.25 27.02 20.01
N ILE A 283 -5.03 26.51 18.78
CA ILE A 283 -3.90 26.89 17.93
C ILE A 283 -3.99 28.36 17.54
N GLN A 284 -5.15 28.85 17.10
CA GLN A 284 -5.32 30.28 16.73
C GLN A 284 -5.03 31.21 17.91
N LYS A 285 -5.50 30.86 19.10
CA LYS A 285 -5.20 31.61 20.32
C LYS A 285 -3.70 31.67 20.62
N LEU A 286 -2.96 30.60 20.37
CA LEU A 286 -1.49 30.59 20.50
C LEU A 286 -0.83 31.52 19.49
N ILE A 287 -1.23 31.47 18.23
CA ILE A 287 -0.76 32.37 17.15
C ILE A 287 -0.99 33.82 17.54
N ASP A 288 -2.19 34.20 17.99
CA ASP A 288 -2.55 35.57 18.37
C ASP A 288 -1.74 36.04 19.57
N THR A 289 -1.48 35.14 20.52
CA THR A 289 -0.67 35.46 21.71
C THR A 289 0.79 35.71 21.33
N GLN A 290 1.38 34.86 20.50
CA GLN A 290 2.76 35.04 20.03
C GLN A 290 2.92 36.30 19.20
N ALA A 291 1.98 36.60 18.30
CA ALA A 291 1.96 37.83 17.51
C ALA A 291 1.95 39.07 18.39
N ARG A 292 1.13 39.08 19.46
CA ARG A 292 1.06 40.20 20.42
C ARG A 292 2.37 40.39 21.20
N VAL A 293 2.98 39.26 21.64
CA VAL A 293 4.25 39.31 22.40
C VAL A 293 5.41 39.78 21.53
N SER A 294 5.47 39.36 20.27
CA SER A 294 6.53 39.73 19.32
C SER A 294 6.30 41.09 18.63
N GLY A 295 5.12 41.69 18.81
CA GLY A 295 4.75 42.96 18.12
C GLY A 295 4.53 42.76 16.60
N THR A 296 4.29 41.54 16.14
CA THR A 296 4.05 41.20 14.73
C THR A 296 2.55 41.08 14.44
N PRO A 297 2.10 41.30 13.18
CA PRO A 297 0.70 41.03 12.81
C PRO A 297 0.33 39.58 13.03
N SER A 298 -0.85 39.31 13.63
CA SER A 298 -1.42 37.95 13.68
C SER A 298 -1.91 37.53 12.30
N PHE A 299 -2.05 36.21 12.11
CA PHE A 299 -2.56 35.59 10.90
C PHE A 299 -3.56 34.47 11.19
N THR A 300 -4.43 34.19 10.23
CA THR A 300 -5.37 33.08 10.32
C THR A 300 -4.65 31.76 10.11
N LEU A 301 -4.91 30.79 10.99
CA LEU A 301 -4.41 29.42 10.90
C LEU A 301 -4.64 28.82 9.51
N GLN A 302 -3.58 28.32 8.91
CA GLN A 302 -3.63 27.62 7.61
C GLN A 302 -3.24 26.15 7.78
N PRO A 303 -3.56 25.27 6.83
CA PRO A 303 -3.23 23.83 6.93
C PRO A 303 -1.74 23.55 7.15
N TRP A 304 -0.84 24.33 6.56
CA TRP A 304 0.62 24.19 6.74
C TRP A 304 1.13 24.69 8.10
N ASP A 305 0.31 25.39 8.87
CA ASP A 305 0.63 25.85 10.22
C ASP A 305 0.23 24.82 11.30
N TRP A 306 -0.73 23.93 10.98
CA TRP A 306 -1.35 23.03 11.95
C TRP A 306 -0.34 22.21 12.75
N SER A 307 0.52 21.45 12.07
CA SER A 307 1.47 20.55 12.72
C SER A 307 2.45 21.30 13.63
N PHE A 308 2.94 22.46 13.17
CA PHE A 308 3.88 23.28 13.90
C PHE A 308 3.29 23.82 15.22
N TYR A 309 2.10 24.42 15.16
CA TYR A 309 1.46 24.97 16.36
C TYR A 309 0.82 23.91 17.24
N ALA A 310 0.31 22.83 16.68
CA ALA A 310 -0.20 21.69 17.46
C ALA A 310 0.90 21.07 18.34
N GLN A 311 2.13 20.99 17.83
CA GLN A 311 3.28 20.54 18.62
C GLN A 311 3.57 21.47 19.80
N GLN A 312 3.48 22.77 19.62
CA GLN A 312 3.69 23.76 20.69
C GLN A 312 2.56 23.71 21.73
N VAL A 313 1.30 23.59 21.30
CA VAL A 313 0.14 23.40 22.21
C VAL A 313 0.33 22.12 23.04
N ARG A 314 0.77 21.03 22.40
CA ARG A 314 1.03 19.75 23.06
C ARG A 314 2.13 19.88 24.12
N LYS A 315 3.23 20.52 23.76
CA LYS A 315 4.34 20.78 24.69
C LYS A 315 3.90 21.62 25.88
N ALA A 316 3.16 22.70 25.65
CA ALA A 316 2.68 23.57 26.72
C ALA A 316 1.65 22.89 27.64
N ARG A 317 0.79 22.02 27.09
CA ARG A 317 -0.32 21.40 27.84
C ARG A 317 0.09 20.13 28.58
N TYR A 318 1.00 19.33 27.99
CA TYR A 318 1.32 17.98 28.48
C TYR A 318 2.80 17.78 28.81
N ASP A 319 3.64 18.82 28.73
CA ASP A 319 5.12 18.74 28.79
C ASP A 319 5.71 17.63 27.88
N PHE A 320 5.01 17.35 26.78
CA PHE A 320 5.41 16.34 25.82
C PHE A 320 6.34 16.94 24.77
N ASP A 321 7.60 16.51 24.80
CA ASP A 321 8.60 16.86 23.79
C ASP A 321 9.01 15.60 23.00
N GLN A 322 8.68 15.59 21.72
CA GLN A 322 8.97 14.46 20.84
C GLN A 322 10.48 14.19 20.72
N ALA A 323 11.31 15.22 20.82
CA ALA A 323 12.77 15.06 20.78
C ALA A 323 13.31 14.26 21.99
N ARG A 324 12.66 14.38 23.16
CA ARG A 324 13.01 13.58 24.35
C ARG A 324 12.59 12.11 24.24
N VAL A 325 11.60 11.83 23.44
CA VAL A 325 11.05 10.48 23.26
C VAL A 325 11.71 9.75 22.09
N ALA A 326 12.16 10.47 21.07
CA ALA A 326 12.77 9.92 19.86
C ALA A 326 13.89 8.89 20.11
N PRO A 327 14.83 9.08 21.07
CA PRO A 327 15.89 8.11 21.35
C PRO A 327 15.40 6.72 21.80
N TYR A 328 14.18 6.62 22.35
CA TYR A 328 13.58 5.34 22.76
C TYR A 328 13.03 4.55 21.57
N PHE A 329 12.93 5.19 20.39
CA PHE A 329 12.41 4.59 19.16
C PHE A 329 13.50 4.44 18.10
N GLU A 330 14.73 4.21 18.54
CA GLU A 330 15.81 3.82 17.65
C GLU A 330 15.43 2.50 16.94
N LEU A 331 15.70 2.42 15.62
CA LEU A 331 15.14 1.37 14.76
C LEU A 331 15.55 -0.04 15.17
N ASP A 332 16.83 -0.26 15.49
CA ASP A 332 17.31 -1.59 15.86
C ASP A 332 16.80 -2.00 17.25
N HIS A 333 16.72 -1.06 18.18
CA HIS A 333 16.14 -1.30 19.50
C HIS A 333 14.64 -1.66 19.38
N VAL A 334 13.87 -0.90 18.60
CA VAL A 334 12.45 -1.22 18.37
C VAL A 334 12.28 -2.56 17.67
N LEU A 335 13.14 -2.88 16.70
CA LEU A 335 13.04 -4.16 15.97
C LEU A 335 13.37 -5.35 16.88
N GLN A 336 14.50 -5.30 17.58
CA GLN A 336 15.00 -6.46 18.35
C GLN A 336 14.31 -6.58 19.71
N ASP A 337 14.34 -5.51 20.51
CA ASP A 337 13.84 -5.51 21.88
C ASP A 337 12.34 -5.20 21.95
N GLY A 338 11.73 -4.75 20.86
CA GLY A 338 10.30 -4.54 20.71
C GLY A 338 9.62 -5.65 19.89
N VAL A 339 9.80 -5.62 18.56
CA VAL A 339 9.05 -6.49 17.64
C VAL A 339 9.42 -7.96 17.81
N PHE A 340 10.72 -8.29 17.81
CA PHE A 340 11.16 -9.68 17.94
C PHE A 340 10.92 -10.22 19.35
N TYR A 341 11.13 -9.38 20.38
CA TYR A 341 10.79 -9.74 21.74
C TYR A 341 9.28 -10.06 21.89
N ALA A 342 8.40 -9.19 21.38
CA ALA A 342 6.96 -9.43 21.44
C ALA A 342 6.55 -10.70 20.68
N ALA A 343 7.11 -10.94 19.49
CA ALA A 343 6.88 -12.16 18.72
C ALA A 343 7.35 -13.43 19.46
N HIS A 344 8.49 -13.33 20.15
CA HIS A 344 8.97 -14.42 20.99
C HIS A 344 8.03 -14.69 22.16
N GLN A 345 7.62 -13.67 22.90
CA GLN A 345 6.74 -13.81 24.07
C GLN A 345 5.35 -14.36 23.70
N LEU A 346 4.81 -13.95 22.55
CA LEU A 346 3.45 -14.36 22.15
C LEU A 346 3.40 -15.70 21.41
N TYR A 347 4.43 -15.99 20.63
CA TYR A 347 4.41 -17.12 19.68
C TYR A 347 5.61 -18.05 19.77
N GLY A 348 6.58 -17.76 20.63
CA GLY A 348 7.82 -18.53 20.75
C GLY A 348 8.82 -18.33 19.60
N LEU A 349 8.54 -17.40 18.67
CA LEU A 349 9.38 -17.20 17.48
C LEU A 349 10.77 -16.67 17.84
N SER A 350 11.78 -17.11 17.08
CA SER A 350 13.13 -16.54 17.17
C SER A 350 13.63 -16.12 15.79
N PHE A 351 14.59 -15.16 15.76
CA PHE A 351 15.05 -14.50 14.54
C PHE A 351 16.57 -14.51 14.47
N LYS A 352 17.12 -14.88 13.30
CA LYS A 352 18.55 -14.87 13.03
C LYS A 352 18.83 -14.10 11.75
N GLU A 353 19.65 -13.04 11.85
CA GLU A 353 20.02 -12.24 10.67
C GLU A 353 20.87 -13.08 9.70
N ARG A 354 20.53 -13.02 8.41
CA ARG A 354 21.14 -13.75 7.31
C ARG A 354 21.81 -12.77 6.33
N ARG A 355 23.07 -12.45 6.60
CA ARG A 355 23.87 -11.54 5.77
C ARG A 355 24.49 -12.22 4.54
N ASP A 356 24.38 -13.52 4.47
CA ASP A 356 24.85 -14.35 3.36
C ASP A 356 23.83 -14.45 2.21
N LEU A 357 22.59 -14.03 2.42
CA LEU A 357 21.56 -14.06 1.39
C LEU A 357 21.58 -12.78 0.55
N PRO A 358 21.38 -12.90 -0.80
CA PRO A 358 21.33 -11.74 -1.67
C PRO A 358 20.11 -10.88 -1.40
N VAL A 359 20.29 -9.55 -1.48
CA VAL A 359 19.22 -8.56 -1.34
C VAL A 359 19.13 -7.69 -2.59
N TYR A 360 17.94 -7.19 -2.88
CA TYR A 360 17.70 -6.32 -4.04
C TYR A 360 18.18 -4.87 -3.83
N GLN A 361 18.46 -4.50 -2.59
CA GLN A 361 18.94 -3.17 -2.19
C GLN A 361 19.80 -3.32 -0.91
N PRO A 362 20.97 -2.66 -0.82
CA PRO A 362 21.94 -2.89 0.28
C PRO A 362 21.40 -2.67 1.69
N ASP A 363 20.38 -1.82 1.86
CA ASP A 363 19.79 -1.51 3.16
C ASP A 363 18.71 -2.53 3.61
N VAL A 364 18.39 -3.50 2.78
CA VAL A 364 17.42 -4.55 3.13
C VAL A 364 18.10 -5.58 4.01
N ARG A 365 17.51 -5.86 5.17
CA ARG A 365 17.97 -6.91 6.09
C ARG A 365 17.09 -8.14 5.95
N VAL A 366 17.71 -9.32 6.01
CA VAL A 366 17.01 -10.59 5.94
C VAL A 366 17.16 -11.32 7.28
N PHE A 367 16.06 -11.80 7.80
CA PHE A 367 16.03 -12.64 9.01
C PHE A 367 15.41 -13.98 8.70
N GLU A 368 16.08 -15.05 9.11
CA GLU A 368 15.48 -16.37 9.18
C GLU A 368 14.68 -16.46 10.47
N VAL A 369 13.43 -16.91 10.34
CA VAL A 369 12.48 -17.03 11.46
C VAL A 369 12.35 -18.49 11.81
N PHE A 370 12.43 -18.79 13.09
CA PHE A 370 12.28 -20.16 13.63
C PHE A 370 11.03 -20.23 14.51
N ASP A 371 10.36 -21.37 14.47
CA ASP A 371 9.25 -21.67 15.36
C ASP A 371 9.74 -21.98 16.79
N ALA A 372 8.84 -22.15 17.72
CA ALA A 372 9.12 -22.43 19.13
C ALA A 372 9.94 -23.72 19.36
N ASP A 373 9.85 -24.69 18.46
CA ASP A 373 10.62 -25.94 18.47
C ASP A 373 12.02 -25.81 17.83
N GLY A 374 12.36 -24.62 17.32
CA GLY A 374 13.64 -24.33 16.66
C GLY A 374 13.68 -24.68 15.17
N GLU A 375 12.57 -25.17 14.59
CA GLU A 375 12.51 -25.48 13.16
C GLU A 375 12.40 -24.19 12.32
N PRO A 376 13.09 -24.10 11.17
CA PRO A 376 12.99 -22.95 10.27
C PRO A 376 11.57 -22.78 9.75
N LEU A 377 10.95 -21.63 10.00
CA LEU A 377 9.57 -21.32 9.63
C LEU A 377 9.48 -20.43 8.38
N ALA A 378 10.25 -19.35 8.32
CA ALA A 378 10.09 -18.29 7.31
C ALA A 378 11.39 -17.53 7.02
N LEU A 379 11.34 -16.70 5.97
CA LEU A 379 12.26 -15.57 5.82
C LEU A 379 11.46 -14.26 5.96
N PHE A 380 12.04 -13.32 6.72
CA PHE A 380 11.51 -11.98 6.92
C PHE A 380 12.48 -10.94 6.37
N LEU A 381 12.03 -10.08 5.46
CA LEU A 381 12.79 -8.99 4.86
C LEU A 381 12.35 -7.66 5.48
N ALA A 382 13.29 -6.94 6.05
CA ALA A 382 13.10 -5.61 6.63
C ALA A 382 13.62 -4.55 5.66
N ASP A 383 12.72 -3.91 4.93
CA ASP A 383 13.02 -2.84 3.97
C ASP A 383 12.45 -1.52 4.48
N TYR A 384 13.19 -0.83 5.34
CA TYR A 384 12.66 0.24 6.15
C TYR A 384 12.91 1.65 5.61
N PHE A 385 13.97 1.85 4.82
CA PHE A 385 14.34 3.20 4.40
C PHE A 385 13.64 3.66 3.12
N ALA A 386 13.33 4.96 3.11
CA ALA A 386 12.73 5.65 1.98
C ALA A 386 13.70 5.74 0.78
N ARG A 387 13.16 5.65 -0.42
CA ARG A 387 13.88 5.81 -1.70
C ARG A 387 12.96 6.41 -2.76
N ASP A 388 13.52 7.14 -3.74
CA ASP A 388 12.74 7.76 -4.83
C ASP A 388 12.04 6.73 -5.73
N ASN A 389 12.60 5.52 -5.82
CA ASN A 389 12.07 4.41 -6.60
C ASN A 389 11.26 3.40 -5.78
N LYS A 390 10.76 3.80 -4.61
CA LYS A 390 9.93 3.00 -3.71
C LYS A 390 8.59 3.69 -3.49
N GLN A 391 7.52 2.92 -3.48
CA GLN A 391 6.18 3.45 -3.15
C GLN A 391 6.18 4.04 -1.74
N GLY A 392 5.45 5.13 -1.55
CA GLY A 392 5.27 5.77 -0.24
C GLY A 392 4.35 4.97 0.69
N GLY A 393 4.40 5.30 1.98
CA GLY A 393 3.62 4.65 3.02
C GLY A 393 4.34 3.48 3.68
N ALA A 394 3.57 2.59 4.32
CA ALA A 394 4.07 1.38 4.96
C ALA A 394 3.19 0.20 4.57
N TRP A 395 3.78 -0.94 4.26
CA TRP A 395 3.02 -2.14 3.90
C TRP A 395 3.81 -3.42 4.18
N MET A 396 3.09 -4.51 4.22
CA MET A 396 3.67 -5.85 4.17
C MET A 396 3.44 -6.50 2.82
N ALA A 397 4.31 -7.43 2.42
CA ALA A 397 4.16 -8.19 1.20
C ALA A 397 4.67 -9.62 1.37
N ALA A 398 4.00 -10.58 0.74
CA ALA A 398 4.50 -11.95 0.64
C ALA A 398 5.15 -12.15 -0.73
N TYR A 399 6.45 -12.44 -0.78
CA TYR A 399 7.13 -12.93 -1.97
C TYR A 399 6.79 -14.39 -2.23
N VAL A 400 6.64 -15.16 -1.14
CA VAL A 400 6.13 -16.52 -1.15
C VAL A 400 5.06 -16.63 -0.08
N THR A 401 3.84 -16.97 -0.49
CA THR A 401 2.73 -17.22 0.43
C THR A 401 2.88 -18.61 1.02
N GLN A 402 2.68 -18.75 2.33
CA GLN A 402 2.66 -20.04 3.01
C GLN A 402 1.57 -20.95 2.42
N SER A 403 1.90 -22.22 2.21
CA SER A 403 0.93 -23.22 1.79
C SER A 403 1.34 -24.61 2.27
N ARG A 404 0.48 -25.24 3.05
CA ARG A 404 0.65 -26.66 3.44
C ARG A 404 0.49 -27.57 2.23
N LEU A 405 -0.50 -27.31 1.39
CA LEU A 405 -0.77 -28.07 0.16
C LEU A 405 0.44 -28.09 -0.79
N LEU A 406 1.20 -27.00 -0.86
CA LEU A 406 2.34 -26.83 -1.77
C LEU A 406 3.69 -26.97 -1.05
N HIS A 407 3.70 -27.35 0.23
CA HIS A 407 4.90 -27.47 1.07
C HIS A 407 5.78 -26.21 1.00
N ARG A 408 5.17 -25.01 1.04
CA ARG A 408 5.88 -23.73 0.95
C ARG A 408 5.96 -23.06 2.30
N LYS A 409 7.18 -22.68 2.69
CA LYS A 409 7.45 -21.76 3.78
C LYS A 409 7.32 -20.32 3.28
N PRO A 410 6.81 -19.37 4.08
CA PRO A 410 6.60 -18.00 3.64
C PRO A 410 7.92 -17.24 3.53
N VAL A 411 7.96 -16.32 2.55
CA VAL A 411 8.95 -15.23 2.48
C VAL A 411 8.17 -13.93 2.49
N VAL A 412 8.27 -13.21 3.59
CA VAL A 412 7.49 -11.98 3.82
C VAL A 412 8.41 -10.78 3.98
N ALA A 413 7.92 -9.62 3.61
CA ALA A 413 8.62 -8.36 3.79
C ALA A 413 7.75 -7.34 4.50
N ASN A 414 8.38 -6.49 5.31
CA ASN A 414 7.82 -5.28 5.83
C ASN A 414 8.54 -4.08 5.21
N HIS A 415 7.78 -3.22 4.56
CA HIS A 415 8.29 -2.04 3.87
C HIS A 415 7.85 -0.78 4.59
N LEU A 416 8.80 0.08 4.93
CA LEU A 416 8.56 1.39 5.52
C LEU A 416 9.22 2.48 4.66
N ASN A 417 9.01 3.73 5.01
CA ASN A 417 9.65 4.90 4.40
C ASN A 417 10.25 5.80 5.48
N ILE A 418 11.09 5.22 6.33
CA ILE A 418 11.83 5.96 7.35
C ILE A 418 12.98 6.73 6.66
N PRO A 419 13.20 8.01 6.98
CA PRO A 419 14.36 8.72 6.50
C PRO A 419 15.65 8.00 6.93
N LYS A 420 16.56 7.74 5.97
CA LYS A 420 17.83 7.10 6.29
C LYS A 420 18.71 8.05 7.10
N PRO A 421 19.20 7.66 8.29
CA PRO A 421 20.14 8.47 9.04
C PRO A 421 21.48 8.61 8.29
N GLN A 422 22.24 9.67 8.59
CA GLN A 422 23.60 9.78 8.12
C GLN A 422 24.47 8.70 8.79
N ALA A 423 25.40 8.14 8.03
CA ALA A 423 26.47 7.33 8.61
C ALA A 423 27.36 8.24 9.47
N GLY A 424 27.40 7.98 10.76
CA GLY A 424 28.18 8.73 11.75
C GLY A 424 27.89 8.23 13.12
#